data_30c679aa33c184f62e645cf274c94f10
#
_entry.id   30c679aa33c184f62e645cf274c94f10
#
_cell.length_a   1.000
_cell.length_b   1.000
_cell.length_c   1.000
_cell.angle_alpha   90.00
_cell.angle_beta   90.00
_cell.angle_gamma   90.00
#
_symmetry.space_group_name_H-M   'P 1'
#
loop_
_entity.id
_entity.type
_entity.pdbx_description
1 polymer ?
#
loop_
_entity_poly.entity_id
_entity_poly.type
_entity_poly.pdbx_seq_one_letter_code
_entity_poly.pdbx_strand_id
1 'polypeptide(L)'
;MANTKSEKLFPESPPVPTEKWEEVITADLKGADYERKLVWKTGEGFNVRPYYRAENLEGIKFLGSQAGEFPYVRGTHAHNRWRVHQTVSVVCPKEANAEALKILNAGVDSLGFCIASADFSAADLDMLLKDICIPAVEITFCGEKMANVAELVLAKVEKEGIAKEDVRIAFCIDPLVKGLSSKGDFCSPNGEKCIARIVELIHKTKEYKHVRIVTVAGQTFGNSGSTIVEELAFTLSAGHDYLVRLTDAGLDVDAAARKLRF
;
A
#
# COMPACT_ATOMS: atom_id res chain seq x y z
N MET A 1 45.67 -9.26 -17.43
CA MET A 1 44.48 -9.52 -16.62
C MET A 1 44.93 -9.85 -15.22
N ALA A 2 44.75 -8.93 -14.30
CA ALA A 2 45.17 -9.10 -12.89
C ALA A 2 44.22 -10.08 -12.24
N ASN A 3 44.77 -11.21 -11.79
CA ASN A 3 44.05 -12.24 -11.04
C ASN A 3 43.84 -11.71 -9.61
N THR A 4 42.79 -10.92 -9.40
CA THR A 4 42.38 -10.46 -8.06
C THR A 4 41.84 -11.67 -7.33
N LYS A 5 42.67 -12.37 -6.55
CA LYS A 5 42.22 -13.28 -5.53
C LYS A 5 41.29 -12.49 -4.61
N SER A 6 40.00 -12.83 -4.62
CA SER A 6 39.04 -12.32 -3.67
C SER A 6 39.47 -12.76 -2.27
N GLU A 7 40.05 -11.86 -1.49
CA GLU A 7 40.33 -12.10 -0.07
C GLU A 7 39.00 -12.20 0.68
N LYS A 8 38.90 -13.23 1.53
CA LYS A 8 37.74 -13.35 2.42
C LYS A 8 37.79 -12.21 3.45
N LEU A 9 36.67 -11.55 3.67
CA LEU A 9 36.55 -10.39 4.57
C LEU A 9 36.94 -10.70 6.03
N PHE A 10 36.74 -11.95 6.48
CA PHE A 10 37.00 -12.39 7.87
C PHE A 10 37.67 -13.76 7.86
N PRO A 11 38.95 -13.87 7.41
CA PRO A 11 39.66 -15.14 7.36
C PRO A 11 39.91 -15.75 8.75
N GLU A 12 39.98 -14.91 9.77
CA GLU A 12 40.14 -15.30 11.19
C GLU A 12 38.87 -15.90 11.83
N SER A 13 37.73 -15.72 11.20
CA SER A 13 36.41 -16.21 11.70
C SER A 13 35.85 -17.29 10.79
N PRO A 14 36.31 -18.55 10.93
CA PRO A 14 35.81 -19.65 10.12
C PRO A 14 34.31 -19.90 10.36
N PRO A 15 33.55 -20.35 9.35
CA PRO A 15 32.14 -20.69 9.52
C PRO A 15 31.95 -21.75 10.62
N VAL A 16 31.07 -21.51 11.56
CA VAL A 16 30.67 -22.47 12.59
C VAL A 16 29.54 -23.33 12.03
N PRO A 17 29.62 -24.69 12.08
CA PRO A 17 28.53 -25.56 11.64
C PRO A 17 27.29 -25.41 12.53
N THR A 18 26.13 -25.73 11.99
CA THR A 18 24.83 -25.56 12.66
C THR A 18 24.75 -26.39 13.94
N GLU A 19 25.24 -27.62 13.88
CA GLU A 19 25.26 -28.56 15.00
C GLU A 19 25.99 -27.99 16.22
N LYS A 20 27.17 -27.39 15.99
CA LYS A 20 27.96 -26.78 17.08
C LYS A 20 27.26 -25.57 17.69
N TRP A 21 26.54 -24.82 16.87
CA TRP A 21 25.76 -23.69 17.36
C TRP A 21 24.53 -24.15 18.17
N GLU A 22 23.84 -25.19 17.72
CA GLU A 22 22.71 -25.80 18.44
C GLU A 22 23.13 -26.46 19.76
N GLU A 23 24.31 -27.07 19.83
CA GLU A 23 24.89 -27.58 21.09
C GLU A 23 25.02 -26.47 22.15
N VAL A 24 25.53 -25.30 21.77
CA VAL A 24 25.67 -24.15 22.67
C VAL A 24 24.30 -23.66 23.11
N ILE A 25 23.34 -23.53 22.22
CA ILE A 25 21.97 -23.13 22.56
C ILE A 25 21.34 -24.11 23.56
N THR A 26 21.49 -25.41 23.29
CA THR A 26 20.95 -26.46 24.15
C THR A 26 21.56 -26.39 25.56
N ALA A 27 22.88 -26.15 25.66
CA ALA A 27 23.55 -25.93 26.93
C ALA A 27 23.03 -24.69 27.68
N ASP A 28 22.83 -23.57 26.97
CA ASP A 28 22.31 -22.33 27.51
C ASP A 28 20.85 -22.41 27.96
N LEU A 29 20.07 -23.30 27.36
CA LEU A 29 18.68 -23.56 27.74
C LEU A 29 18.55 -24.32 29.04
N LYS A 30 19.66 -24.91 29.59
CA LYS A 30 19.71 -25.60 30.90
C LYS A 30 18.62 -26.65 31.07
N GLY A 31 18.36 -27.43 30.05
CA GLY A 31 17.36 -28.50 30.03
C GLY A 31 15.95 -28.06 29.63
N ALA A 32 15.74 -26.77 29.27
CA ALA A 32 14.48 -26.37 28.70
C ALA A 32 14.37 -26.82 27.22
N ASP A 33 13.17 -27.21 26.82
CA ASP A 33 12.88 -27.67 25.46
C ASP A 33 13.05 -26.55 24.45
N TYR A 34 13.82 -26.81 23.40
CA TYR A 34 14.15 -25.85 22.32
C TYR A 34 12.91 -25.38 21.56
N GLU A 35 12.07 -26.32 21.11
CA GLU A 35 10.89 -26.03 20.31
C GLU A 35 9.88 -25.18 21.09
N ARG A 36 9.75 -25.42 22.40
CA ARG A 36 8.84 -24.68 23.26
C ARG A 36 9.34 -23.27 23.61
N LYS A 37 10.65 -23.08 23.70
CA LYS A 37 11.24 -21.82 24.18
C LYS A 37 11.61 -20.86 23.05
N LEU A 38 12.08 -21.38 21.92
CA LEU A 38 12.69 -20.57 20.86
C LEU A 38 11.93 -20.61 19.53
N VAL A 39 11.08 -21.60 19.31
CA VAL A 39 10.31 -21.70 18.07
C VAL A 39 8.94 -21.06 18.26
N TRP A 40 8.67 -20.02 17.48
CA TRP A 40 7.37 -19.37 17.48
C TRP A 40 6.38 -20.13 16.59
N LYS A 41 5.32 -20.61 17.20
CA LYS A 41 4.18 -21.21 16.49
C LYS A 41 3.24 -20.09 16.10
N THR A 42 3.13 -19.83 14.79
CA THR A 42 2.28 -18.77 14.28
C THR A 42 0.80 -19.20 14.25
N GLY A 43 -0.10 -18.23 14.24
CA GLY A 43 -1.54 -18.50 14.09
C GLY A 43 -1.91 -19.05 12.70
N GLU A 44 -1.03 -18.90 11.71
CA GLU A 44 -1.18 -19.33 10.32
C GLU A 44 -0.78 -20.81 10.08
N GLY A 45 -0.32 -21.52 11.11
CA GLY A 45 -0.03 -22.94 11.06
C GLY A 45 1.38 -23.33 10.61
N PHE A 46 2.33 -22.39 10.58
CA PHE A 46 3.74 -22.65 10.36
C PHE A 46 4.58 -22.19 11.56
N ASN A 47 5.79 -22.73 11.68
CA ASN A 47 6.70 -22.42 12.76
C ASN A 47 7.83 -21.51 12.27
N VAL A 48 8.16 -20.48 13.06
CA VAL A 48 9.32 -19.60 12.79
C VAL A 48 10.43 -19.95 13.78
N ARG A 49 11.59 -20.35 13.23
CA ARG A 49 12.79 -20.62 14.00
C ARG A 49 13.49 -19.31 14.39
N PRO A 50 14.30 -19.31 15.46
CA PRO A 50 15.00 -18.10 15.90
C PRO A 50 16.09 -17.64 14.91
N TYR A 51 16.53 -18.51 14.00
CA TYR A 51 17.51 -18.21 12.97
C TYR A 51 17.34 -19.11 11.75
N TYR A 52 17.86 -18.65 10.63
CA TYR A 52 17.94 -19.36 9.36
C TYR A 52 19.33 -19.23 8.76
N ARG A 53 19.82 -20.28 8.11
CA ARG A 53 21.15 -20.39 7.50
C ARG A 53 21.06 -20.78 6.04
N ALA A 54 22.23 -20.90 5.36
CA ALA A 54 22.29 -21.22 3.94
C ALA A 54 21.60 -22.54 3.56
N GLU A 55 21.71 -23.56 4.44
CA GLU A 55 21.03 -24.86 4.22
C GLU A 55 19.50 -24.74 4.18
N ASN A 56 18.92 -23.74 4.83
CA ASN A 56 17.47 -23.50 4.80
C ASN A 56 16.99 -22.91 3.47
N LEU A 57 17.91 -22.48 2.60
CA LEU A 57 17.59 -21.99 1.26
C LEU A 57 17.51 -23.15 0.23
N GLU A 58 17.95 -24.34 0.59
CA GLU A 58 17.91 -25.51 -0.29
C GLU A 58 16.46 -25.84 -0.69
N GLY A 59 16.23 -26.01 -1.96
CA GLY A 59 14.89 -26.31 -2.51
C GLY A 59 13.98 -25.10 -2.74
N ILE A 60 14.40 -23.89 -2.40
CA ILE A 60 13.63 -22.65 -2.70
C ILE A 60 13.81 -22.31 -4.17
N LYS A 61 12.70 -22.38 -4.93
CA LYS A 61 12.71 -22.27 -6.41
C LYS A 61 12.99 -20.84 -6.93
N PHE A 62 12.81 -19.80 -6.10
CA PHE A 62 12.80 -18.41 -6.55
C PHE A 62 14.02 -17.60 -6.12
N LEU A 63 15.08 -18.26 -5.63
CA LEU A 63 16.28 -17.56 -5.14
C LEU A 63 16.99 -16.74 -6.23
N GLY A 64 16.91 -17.18 -7.49
CA GLY A 64 17.52 -16.50 -8.64
C GLY A 64 16.68 -15.38 -9.24
N SER A 65 15.42 -15.18 -8.77
CA SER A 65 14.54 -14.16 -9.32
C SER A 65 15.04 -12.77 -8.98
N GLN A 66 15.00 -11.86 -9.96
CA GLN A 66 15.35 -10.45 -9.75
C GLN A 66 14.13 -9.63 -9.37
N ALA A 67 14.34 -8.52 -8.68
CA ALA A 67 13.28 -7.57 -8.40
C ALA A 67 12.82 -6.90 -9.72
N GLY A 68 11.51 -6.75 -9.91
CA GLY A 68 10.92 -6.19 -11.14
C GLY A 68 10.71 -7.20 -12.27
N GLU A 69 11.10 -8.45 -12.12
CA GLU A 69 10.90 -9.53 -13.10
C GLU A 69 9.66 -10.36 -12.75
N PHE A 70 8.89 -10.73 -13.79
CA PHE A 70 7.76 -11.66 -13.63
C PHE A 70 8.26 -13.01 -13.11
N PRO A 71 7.60 -13.68 -12.16
CA PRO A 71 6.29 -13.40 -11.56
C PRO A 71 6.30 -12.46 -10.33
N TYR A 72 7.26 -11.55 -10.25
CA TYR A 72 7.35 -10.49 -9.24
C TYR A 72 7.51 -10.97 -7.78
N VAL A 73 8.16 -12.11 -7.60
CA VAL A 73 8.40 -12.72 -6.27
C VAL A 73 9.18 -11.79 -5.32
N ARG A 74 10.03 -10.93 -5.89
CA ARG A 74 10.83 -9.95 -5.15
C ARG A 74 10.34 -8.50 -5.33
N GLY A 75 9.07 -8.31 -5.70
CA GLY A 75 8.47 -7.01 -5.91
C GLY A 75 8.48 -6.54 -7.36
N THR A 76 7.64 -5.56 -7.65
CA THR A 76 7.37 -5.05 -9.00
C THR A 76 8.39 -4.01 -9.49
N HIS A 77 9.30 -3.57 -8.64
CA HIS A 77 10.29 -2.54 -8.96
C HIS A 77 11.70 -3.06 -8.81
N ALA A 78 12.56 -2.79 -9.81
CA ALA A 78 13.98 -3.15 -9.77
C ALA A 78 14.83 -2.25 -8.85
N HIS A 79 14.29 -1.13 -8.40
CA HIS A 79 15.00 -0.12 -7.62
C HIS A 79 14.29 0.18 -6.30
N ASN A 80 15.07 0.41 -5.24
CA ASN A 80 14.60 0.83 -3.92
C ASN A 80 14.26 2.34 -3.90
N ARG A 81 13.30 2.74 -4.73
CA ARG A 81 12.79 4.11 -4.78
C ARG A 81 11.36 4.14 -4.22
N TRP A 82 11.23 3.92 -2.91
CA TRP A 82 9.96 4.15 -2.23
C TRP A 82 9.77 5.64 -1.93
N ARG A 83 8.53 6.04 -1.75
CA ARG A 83 8.17 7.38 -1.31
C ARG A 83 8.03 7.42 0.20
N VAL A 84 8.45 8.52 0.78
CA VAL A 84 8.22 8.80 2.20
C VAL A 84 6.84 9.44 2.33
N HIS A 85 5.90 8.72 2.92
CA HIS A 85 4.50 9.14 3.04
C HIS A 85 4.16 9.64 4.43
N GLN A 86 3.47 10.78 4.51
CA GLN A 86 2.92 11.28 5.77
C GLN A 86 1.50 11.79 5.57
N THR A 87 0.59 11.41 6.49
CA THR A 87 -0.80 11.84 6.49
C THR A 87 -0.99 13.03 7.41
N VAL A 88 -1.73 14.02 6.93
CA VAL A 88 -2.13 15.23 7.66
C VAL A 88 -3.65 15.22 7.82
N SER A 89 -4.14 15.46 9.02
CA SER A 89 -5.58 15.66 9.30
C SER A 89 -6.02 17.03 8.86
N VAL A 90 -7.08 17.11 8.03
CA VAL A 90 -7.61 18.35 7.49
C VAL A 90 -8.88 18.74 8.27
N VAL A 91 -8.68 19.39 9.41
CA VAL A 91 -9.75 20.06 10.16
C VAL A 91 -9.88 21.51 9.69
N CYS A 92 -8.74 22.19 9.55
CA CYS A 92 -8.61 23.51 8.96
C CYS A 92 -7.67 23.47 7.75
N PRO A 93 -8.12 23.74 6.52
CA PRO A 93 -7.30 23.65 5.31
C PRO A 93 -6.02 24.49 5.37
N LYS A 94 -6.06 25.67 5.98
CA LYS A 94 -4.90 26.56 6.12
C LYS A 94 -3.81 25.97 7.02
N GLU A 95 -4.20 25.39 8.16
CA GLU A 95 -3.26 24.79 9.10
C GLU A 95 -2.68 23.49 8.52
N ALA A 96 -3.53 22.66 7.89
CA ALA A 96 -3.09 21.45 7.21
C ALA A 96 -2.12 21.75 6.05
N ASN A 97 -2.33 22.83 5.30
CA ASN A 97 -1.39 23.30 4.28
C ASN A 97 -0.03 23.68 4.88
N ALA A 98 -0.04 24.47 5.97
CA ALA A 98 1.19 24.89 6.64
C ALA A 98 1.99 23.68 7.17
N GLU A 99 1.32 22.67 7.72
CA GLU A 99 1.93 21.42 8.13
C GLU A 99 2.46 20.63 6.94
N ALA A 100 1.68 20.49 5.86
CA ALA A 100 2.08 19.81 4.65
C ALA A 100 3.35 20.41 4.03
N LEU A 101 3.44 21.74 3.94
CA LEU A 101 4.63 22.42 3.44
C LEU A 101 5.84 22.21 4.35
N LYS A 102 5.66 22.17 5.66
CA LYS A 102 6.72 21.89 6.63
C LYS A 102 7.29 20.48 6.43
N ILE A 103 6.44 19.46 6.29
CA ILE A 103 6.88 18.07 6.14
C ILE A 103 7.48 17.80 4.75
N LEU A 104 6.99 18.45 3.70
CA LEU A 104 7.61 18.41 2.37
C LEU A 104 9.04 18.97 2.41
N ASN A 105 9.24 20.10 3.09
CA ASN A 105 10.59 20.67 3.29
C ASN A 105 11.51 19.79 4.14
N ALA A 106 10.95 18.87 4.93
CA ALA A 106 11.70 17.87 5.70
C ALA A 106 12.03 16.58 4.91
N GLY A 107 11.63 16.50 3.63
CA GLY A 107 11.99 15.38 2.75
C GLY A 107 10.88 14.36 2.49
N VAL A 108 9.67 14.60 2.93
CA VAL A 108 8.48 13.83 2.53
C VAL A 108 8.17 14.13 1.06
N ASP A 109 7.85 13.11 0.27
CA ASP A 109 7.51 13.22 -1.15
C ASP A 109 6.15 12.58 -1.53
N SER A 110 5.40 12.14 -0.50
CA SER A 110 4.02 11.65 -0.62
C SER A 110 3.18 12.17 0.55
N LEU A 111 2.08 12.86 0.24
CA LEU A 111 1.16 13.43 1.23
C LEU A 111 -0.15 12.66 1.28
N GLY A 112 -0.65 12.40 2.50
CA GLY A 112 -2.02 12.00 2.74
C GLY A 112 -2.82 13.17 3.34
N PHE A 113 -4.01 13.45 2.81
CA PHE A 113 -4.94 14.40 3.41
C PHE A 113 -6.20 13.68 3.88
N CYS A 114 -6.38 13.62 5.21
CA CYS A 114 -7.58 13.04 5.81
C CYS A 114 -8.60 14.15 6.07
N ILE A 115 -9.58 14.29 5.16
CA ILE A 115 -10.58 15.36 5.19
C ILE A 115 -11.72 14.98 6.13
N ALA A 116 -11.86 15.72 7.22
CA ALA A 116 -12.89 15.49 8.23
C ALA A 116 -14.24 16.11 7.85
N SER A 117 -14.25 17.19 7.05
CA SER A 117 -15.47 17.91 6.69
C SER A 117 -16.20 17.26 5.53
N ALA A 118 -17.52 17.05 5.71
CA ALA A 118 -18.39 16.63 4.63
C ALA A 118 -18.69 17.74 3.59
N ASP A 119 -18.48 19.00 3.96
CA ASP A 119 -18.79 20.19 3.15
C ASP A 119 -17.51 20.85 2.59
N PHE A 120 -16.49 20.02 2.29
CA PHE A 120 -15.23 20.47 1.72
C PHE A 120 -15.43 21.07 0.33
N SER A 121 -15.01 22.33 0.15
CA SER A 121 -15.26 23.13 -1.04
C SER A 121 -14.03 23.30 -1.95
N ALA A 122 -14.22 23.86 -3.14
CA ALA A 122 -13.13 24.23 -4.02
C ALA A 122 -12.19 25.28 -3.40
N ALA A 123 -12.71 26.22 -2.61
CA ALA A 123 -11.90 27.20 -1.89
C ALA A 123 -11.04 26.56 -0.80
N ASP A 124 -11.57 25.54 -0.11
CA ASP A 124 -10.81 24.74 0.87
C ASP A 124 -9.69 23.96 0.20
N LEU A 125 -9.97 23.38 -0.99
CA LEU A 125 -8.97 22.68 -1.78
C LEU A 125 -7.86 23.64 -2.26
N ASP A 126 -8.23 24.82 -2.75
CA ASP A 126 -7.26 25.83 -3.18
C ASP A 126 -6.36 26.28 -2.02
N MET A 127 -6.93 26.42 -0.82
CA MET A 127 -6.19 26.75 0.38
C MET A 127 -5.29 25.57 0.82
N LEU A 128 -5.80 24.34 0.80
CA LEU A 128 -5.07 23.15 1.20
C LEU A 128 -3.86 22.87 0.31
N LEU A 129 -4.00 23.05 -1.00
CA LEU A 129 -2.94 22.78 -1.98
C LEU A 129 -2.11 24.02 -2.36
N LYS A 130 -2.31 25.13 -1.67
CA LYS A 130 -1.56 26.36 -1.94
C LYS A 130 -0.05 26.09 -1.81
N ASP A 131 0.72 26.52 -2.82
CA ASP A 131 2.19 26.39 -2.88
C ASP A 131 2.71 24.94 -2.88
N ILE A 132 1.84 23.93 -3.02
CA ILE A 132 2.22 22.53 -3.20
C ILE A 132 2.33 22.24 -4.70
N CYS A 133 3.52 21.82 -5.13
CA CYS A 133 3.78 21.44 -6.52
C CYS A 133 3.19 20.05 -6.80
N ILE A 134 1.94 19.97 -7.30
CA ILE A 134 1.23 18.72 -7.57
C ILE A 134 2.04 17.74 -8.44
N PRO A 135 2.74 18.15 -9.51
CA PRO A 135 3.57 17.25 -10.30
C PRO A 135 4.73 16.59 -9.54
N ALA A 136 5.22 17.22 -8.47
CA ALA A 136 6.39 16.75 -7.72
C ALA A 136 6.03 15.83 -6.55
N VAL A 137 4.76 15.82 -6.11
CA VAL A 137 4.30 15.13 -4.89
C VAL A 137 3.22 14.12 -5.24
N GLU A 138 3.31 12.91 -4.64
CA GLU A 138 2.17 12.00 -4.67
C GLU A 138 1.17 12.42 -3.58
N ILE A 139 -0.12 12.49 -3.92
CA ILE A 139 -1.15 12.94 -3.00
C ILE A 139 -2.24 11.87 -2.84
N THR A 140 -2.58 11.54 -1.61
CA THR A 140 -3.70 10.64 -1.28
C THR A 140 -4.76 11.42 -0.51
N PHE A 141 -6.00 11.36 -0.95
CA PHE A 141 -7.14 11.94 -0.23
C PHE A 141 -7.96 10.84 0.42
N CYS A 142 -8.24 10.99 1.71
CA CYS A 142 -9.10 10.09 2.48
C CYS A 142 -10.12 10.89 3.32
N GLY A 143 -11.20 10.23 3.72
CA GLY A 143 -12.28 10.84 4.48
C GLY A 143 -13.66 10.59 3.87
N GLU A 144 -14.59 11.50 4.14
CA GLU A 144 -15.96 11.41 3.62
C GLU A 144 -16.12 12.04 2.24
N LYS A 145 -17.14 11.58 1.50
CA LYS A 145 -17.52 12.15 0.18
C LYS A 145 -16.35 12.28 -0.81
N MET A 146 -15.41 11.32 -0.78
CA MET A 146 -14.20 11.36 -1.62
C MET A 146 -14.47 11.45 -3.11
N ALA A 147 -15.61 10.97 -3.61
CA ALA A 147 -16.01 11.17 -4.99
C ALA A 147 -16.21 12.65 -5.37
N ASN A 148 -16.72 13.46 -4.44
CA ASN A 148 -16.84 14.90 -4.66
C ASN A 148 -15.48 15.58 -4.61
N VAL A 149 -14.62 15.19 -3.65
CA VAL A 149 -13.24 15.69 -3.58
C VAL A 149 -12.47 15.36 -4.85
N ALA A 150 -12.67 14.16 -5.41
CA ALA A 150 -12.04 13.77 -6.68
C ALA A 150 -12.43 14.72 -7.82
N GLU A 151 -13.69 15.12 -7.92
CA GLU A 151 -14.12 16.08 -8.95
C GLU A 151 -13.51 17.47 -8.75
N LEU A 152 -13.45 17.96 -7.51
CA LEU A 152 -12.80 19.24 -7.21
C LEU A 152 -11.31 19.21 -7.59
N VAL A 153 -10.62 18.13 -7.27
CA VAL A 153 -9.20 17.95 -7.60
C VAL A 153 -8.98 17.89 -9.11
N LEU A 154 -9.79 17.12 -9.83
CA LEU A 154 -9.68 17.03 -11.30
C LEU A 154 -9.94 18.39 -11.96
N ALA A 155 -10.97 19.12 -11.52
CA ALA A 155 -11.25 20.46 -12.02
C ALA A 155 -10.09 21.44 -11.76
N LYS A 156 -9.44 21.35 -10.59
CA LYS A 156 -8.26 22.15 -10.26
C LYS A 156 -7.08 21.81 -11.16
N VAL A 157 -6.77 20.52 -11.34
CA VAL A 157 -5.69 20.03 -12.20
C VAL A 157 -5.88 20.53 -13.66
N GLU A 158 -7.11 20.45 -14.17
CA GLU A 158 -7.46 20.94 -15.52
C GLU A 158 -7.33 22.47 -15.62
N LYS A 159 -7.84 23.19 -14.62
CA LYS A 159 -7.75 24.66 -14.57
C LYS A 159 -6.31 25.16 -14.54
N GLU A 160 -5.42 24.45 -13.84
CA GLU A 160 -4.00 24.78 -13.74
C GLU A 160 -3.17 24.27 -14.92
N GLY A 161 -3.77 23.51 -15.85
CA GLY A 161 -3.09 22.99 -17.04
C GLY A 161 -1.98 21.98 -16.72
N ILE A 162 -2.10 21.25 -15.61
CA ILE A 162 -1.11 20.24 -15.21
C ILE A 162 -1.18 19.05 -16.19
N ALA A 163 -0.03 18.61 -16.69
CA ALA A 163 0.06 17.47 -17.59
C ALA A 163 -0.45 16.19 -16.89
N LYS A 164 -1.32 15.43 -17.59
CA LYS A 164 -2.02 14.25 -17.01
C LYS A 164 -1.07 13.15 -16.56
N GLU A 165 0.07 13.01 -17.21
CA GLU A 165 1.15 12.08 -16.87
C GLU A 165 1.87 12.42 -15.55
N ASP A 166 1.84 13.67 -15.12
CA ASP A 166 2.50 14.15 -13.91
C ASP A 166 1.58 14.13 -12.68
N VAL A 167 0.30 13.84 -12.87
CA VAL A 167 -0.68 13.78 -11.78
C VAL A 167 -0.64 12.43 -11.11
N ARG A 168 -0.13 12.37 -9.87
CA ARG A 168 -0.05 11.16 -9.01
C ARG A 168 -0.96 11.32 -7.81
N ILE A 169 -2.22 10.93 -7.98
CA ILE A 169 -3.24 11.13 -6.94
C ILE A 169 -4.02 9.85 -6.71
N ALA A 170 -4.28 9.53 -5.44
CA ALA A 170 -5.16 8.44 -5.04
C ALA A 170 -6.32 8.96 -4.19
N PHE A 171 -7.50 8.38 -4.39
CA PHE A 171 -8.68 8.64 -3.58
C PHE A 171 -9.06 7.38 -2.80
N CYS A 172 -9.26 7.50 -1.48
CA CYS A 172 -9.71 6.40 -0.65
C CYS A 172 -11.24 6.24 -0.78
N ILE A 173 -11.68 5.76 -1.93
CA ILE A 173 -13.08 5.41 -2.17
C ILE A 173 -13.21 3.89 -1.99
N ASP A 174 -13.80 3.47 -0.86
CA ASP A 174 -14.02 2.07 -0.52
C ASP A 174 -15.44 1.86 0.02
N PRO A 175 -16.45 1.81 -0.86
CA PRO A 175 -17.84 1.61 -0.44
C PRO A 175 -18.09 0.23 0.16
N LEU A 176 -17.32 -0.81 -0.19
CA LEU A 176 -17.47 -2.16 0.36
C LEU A 176 -17.14 -2.15 1.85
N VAL A 177 -15.94 -1.71 2.22
CA VAL A 177 -15.50 -1.65 3.61
C VAL A 177 -16.33 -0.66 4.41
N LYS A 178 -16.71 0.47 3.81
CA LYS A 178 -17.59 1.44 4.45
C LYS A 178 -18.99 0.85 4.71
N GLY A 179 -19.50 0.03 3.82
CA GLY A 179 -20.73 -0.73 4.01
C GLY A 179 -20.64 -1.70 5.19
N LEU A 180 -19.55 -2.45 5.31
CA LEU A 180 -19.31 -3.38 6.41
C LEU A 180 -19.25 -2.67 7.78
N SER A 181 -18.61 -1.50 7.86
CA SER A 181 -18.42 -0.76 9.11
C SER A 181 -19.65 0.01 9.58
N SER A 182 -20.55 0.41 8.68
CA SER A 182 -21.68 1.31 8.96
C SER A 182 -23.05 0.66 9.00
N LYS A 183 -23.14 -0.66 9.08
CA LYS A 183 -24.40 -1.42 8.89
C LYS A 183 -25.11 -1.10 7.56
N GLY A 184 -24.39 -0.51 6.62
CA GLY A 184 -24.85 -0.25 5.27
C GLY A 184 -24.80 -1.53 4.47
N ASP A 185 -25.90 -1.87 3.82
CA ASP A 185 -25.93 -2.96 2.87
C ASP A 185 -25.24 -2.50 1.58
N PHE A 186 -24.06 -3.08 1.29
CA PHE A 186 -23.34 -2.81 0.05
C PHE A 186 -24.14 -3.23 -1.20
N CYS A 187 -25.01 -4.20 -1.07
CA CYS A 187 -25.95 -4.62 -2.11
C CYS A 187 -27.21 -3.74 -2.19
N SER A 188 -27.29 -2.71 -1.36
CA SER A 188 -28.41 -1.75 -1.41
C SER A 188 -28.32 -0.82 -2.65
N PRO A 189 -29.42 -0.16 -3.03
CA PRO A 189 -29.41 0.86 -4.08
C PRO A 189 -28.38 1.98 -3.89
N ASN A 190 -27.93 2.21 -2.65
CA ASN A 190 -26.86 3.14 -2.36
C ASN A 190 -25.48 2.61 -2.78
N GLY A 191 -25.24 1.30 -2.62
CA GLY A 191 -24.02 0.65 -3.11
C GLY A 191 -23.92 0.71 -4.64
N GLU A 192 -25.00 0.45 -5.36
CA GLU A 192 -25.06 0.59 -6.83
C GLU A 192 -24.77 2.04 -7.29
N LYS A 193 -25.34 3.03 -6.59
CA LYS A 193 -25.02 4.44 -6.87
C LYS A 193 -23.54 4.77 -6.65
N CYS A 194 -22.92 4.16 -5.65
CA CYS A 194 -21.49 4.33 -5.40
C CYS A 194 -20.66 3.74 -6.54
N ILE A 195 -21.02 2.55 -7.04
CA ILE A 195 -20.34 1.93 -8.19
C ILE A 195 -20.53 2.78 -9.44
N ALA A 196 -21.73 3.24 -9.74
CA ALA A 196 -21.97 4.12 -10.89
C ALA A 196 -21.09 5.39 -10.82
N ARG A 197 -20.97 5.98 -9.63
CA ARG A 197 -20.11 7.15 -9.42
C ARG A 197 -18.63 6.86 -9.61
N ILE A 198 -18.16 5.70 -9.17
CA ILE A 198 -16.79 5.23 -9.41
C ILE A 198 -16.54 5.07 -10.92
N VAL A 199 -17.48 4.46 -11.65
CA VAL A 199 -17.39 4.29 -13.11
C VAL A 199 -17.27 5.65 -13.83
N GLU A 200 -18.08 6.64 -13.44
CA GLU A 200 -17.97 8.01 -13.98
C GLU A 200 -16.58 8.61 -13.76
N LEU A 201 -16.03 8.47 -12.53
CA LEU A 201 -14.70 8.96 -12.18
C LEU A 201 -13.60 8.22 -12.95
N ILE A 202 -13.75 6.92 -13.17
CA ILE A 202 -12.82 6.12 -13.98
C ILE A 202 -12.82 6.61 -15.44
N HIS A 203 -13.99 6.88 -16.02
CA HIS A 203 -14.08 7.45 -17.35
C HIS A 203 -13.41 8.83 -17.45
N LYS A 204 -13.67 9.73 -16.48
CA LYS A 204 -13.04 11.06 -16.42
C LYS A 204 -11.52 10.99 -16.27
N THR A 205 -11.02 9.96 -15.59
CA THR A 205 -9.58 9.78 -15.33
C THR A 205 -8.89 8.81 -16.27
N LYS A 206 -9.52 8.39 -17.37
CA LYS A 206 -8.98 7.39 -18.30
C LYS A 206 -7.56 7.72 -18.76
N GLU A 207 -7.31 9.00 -19.08
CA GLU A 207 -6.01 9.47 -19.57
C GLU A 207 -4.98 9.74 -18.46
N TYR A 208 -5.41 9.76 -17.19
CA TYR A 208 -4.53 9.97 -16.05
C TYR A 208 -3.90 8.65 -15.62
N LYS A 209 -2.69 8.41 -16.04
CA LYS A 209 -1.97 7.13 -15.86
C LYS A 209 -1.75 6.76 -14.40
N HIS A 210 -1.53 7.77 -13.53
CA HIS A 210 -1.16 7.59 -12.13
C HIS A 210 -2.25 8.00 -11.15
N VAL A 211 -3.49 8.22 -11.61
CA VAL A 211 -4.64 8.46 -10.73
C VAL A 211 -5.30 7.14 -10.37
N ARG A 212 -5.55 6.92 -9.08
CA ARG A 212 -6.25 5.76 -8.50
C ARG A 212 -7.55 6.22 -7.87
N ILE A 213 -8.64 5.52 -8.15
CA ILE A 213 -10.01 5.91 -7.71
C ILE A 213 -10.49 5.05 -6.56
N VAL A 214 -10.23 3.74 -6.60
CA VAL A 214 -10.64 2.81 -5.57
C VAL A 214 -9.44 2.39 -4.73
N THR A 215 -9.58 2.47 -3.42
CA THR A 215 -8.59 1.92 -2.47
C THR A 215 -9.24 0.79 -1.70
N VAL A 216 -8.70 -0.41 -1.83
CA VAL A 216 -9.14 -1.57 -1.03
C VAL A 216 -8.40 -1.53 0.30
N ALA A 217 -9.13 -1.19 1.36
CA ALA A 217 -8.55 -0.93 2.69
C ALA A 217 -8.37 -2.22 3.49
N GLY A 218 -7.35 -3.03 3.16
CA GLY A 218 -7.06 -4.31 3.82
C GLY A 218 -6.84 -4.20 5.32
N GLN A 219 -6.23 -3.11 5.79
CA GLN A 219 -6.00 -2.88 7.21
C GLN A 219 -7.29 -2.88 8.06
N THR A 220 -8.46 -2.69 7.46
CA THR A 220 -9.73 -2.78 8.18
C THR A 220 -10.00 -4.19 8.65
N PHE A 221 -9.64 -5.19 7.87
CA PHE A 221 -9.79 -6.60 8.23
C PHE A 221 -8.78 -6.98 9.32
N GLY A 222 -7.49 -6.59 9.18
CA GLY A 222 -6.46 -6.81 10.20
C GLY A 222 -6.81 -6.16 11.53
N ASN A 223 -7.25 -4.91 11.53
CA ASN A 223 -7.71 -4.19 12.72
C ASN A 223 -8.95 -4.81 13.37
N SER A 224 -9.73 -5.60 12.63
CA SER A 224 -10.88 -6.33 13.13
C SER A 224 -10.52 -7.70 13.74
N GLY A 225 -9.25 -8.08 13.73
CA GLY A 225 -8.73 -9.30 14.35
C GLY A 225 -8.46 -10.46 13.38
N SER A 226 -8.42 -10.21 12.09
CA SER A 226 -8.02 -11.22 11.09
C SER A 226 -6.55 -11.60 11.25
N THR A 227 -6.21 -12.84 10.98
CA THR A 227 -4.84 -13.30 10.80
C THR A 227 -4.25 -12.68 9.52
N ILE A 228 -2.93 -12.74 9.34
CA ILE A 228 -2.23 -12.22 8.14
C ILE A 228 -2.81 -12.86 6.86
N VAL A 229 -3.08 -14.17 6.90
CA VAL A 229 -3.63 -14.91 5.75
C VAL A 229 -5.06 -14.49 5.45
N GLU A 230 -5.90 -14.33 6.48
CA GLU A 230 -7.28 -13.87 6.34
C GLU A 230 -7.35 -12.42 5.86
N GLU A 231 -6.51 -11.52 6.38
CA GLU A 231 -6.43 -10.13 5.91
C GLU A 231 -6.09 -10.08 4.42
N LEU A 232 -5.10 -10.86 3.98
CA LEU A 232 -4.75 -10.95 2.57
C LEU A 232 -5.89 -11.52 1.73
N ALA A 233 -6.52 -12.62 2.19
CA ALA A 233 -7.64 -13.27 1.49
C ALA A 233 -8.84 -12.33 1.34
N PHE A 234 -9.25 -11.65 2.40
CA PHE A 234 -10.36 -10.71 2.37
C PHE A 234 -10.05 -9.48 1.51
N THR A 235 -8.83 -8.98 1.58
CA THR A 235 -8.39 -7.85 0.76
C THR A 235 -8.43 -8.19 -0.73
N LEU A 236 -7.91 -9.35 -1.12
CA LEU A 236 -7.94 -9.82 -2.51
C LEU A 236 -9.36 -10.11 -2.97
N SER A 237 -10.21 -10.71 -2.10
CA SER A 237 -11.62 -10.96 -2.40
C SER A 237 -12.39 -9.65 -2.64
N ALA A 238 -12.16 -8.63 -1.81
CA ALA A 238 -12.76 -7.31 -1.99
C ALA A 238 -12.28 -6.65 -3.30
N GLY A 239 -10.99 -6.75 -3.62
CA GLY A 239 -10.45 -6.27 -4.89
C GLY A 239 -11.06 -6.98 -6.09
N HIS A 240 -11.24 -8.30 -6.01
CA HIS A 240 -11.92 -9.08 -7.04
C HIS A 240 -13.40 -8.66 -7.21
N ASP A 241 -14.15 -8.48 -6.11
CA ASP A 241 -15.54 -8.03 -6.17
C ASP A 241 -15.65 -6.64 -6.85
N TYR A 242 -14.73 -5.71 -6.58
CA TYR A 242 -14.67 -4.45 -7.32
C TYR A 242 -14.45 -4.66 -8.82
N LEU A 243 -13.51 -5.53 -9.22
CA LEU A 243 -13.27 -5.81 -10.64
C LEU A 243 -14.52 -6.36 -11.31
N VAL A 244 -15.19 -7.33 -10.68
CA VAL A 244 -16.45 -7.89 -11.22
C VAL A 244 -17.49 -6.80 -11.41
N ARG A 245 -17.80 -6.01 -10.38
CA ARG A 245 -18.83 -4.96 -10.46
C ARG A 245 -18.51 -3.88 -11.48
N LEU A 246 -17.23 -3.50 -11.60
CA LEU A 246 -16.79 -2.50 -12.57
C LEU A 246 -16.87 -3.03 -14.00
N THR A 247 -16.55 -4.31 -14.22
CA THR A 247 -16.69 -4.95 -15.53
C THR A 247 -18.15 -5.19 -15.92
N ASP A 248 -19.00 -5.58 -14.97
CA ASP A 248 -20.45 -5.70 -15.17
C ASP A 248 -21.08 -4.34 -15.53
N ALA A 249 -20.51 -3.25 -15.01
CA ALA A 249 -20.89 -1.88 -15.36
C ALA A 249 -20.30 -1.40 -16.70
N GLY A 250 -19.62 -2.27 -17.46
CA GLY A 250 -19.16 -2.02 -18.83
C GLY A 250 -17.72 -1.49 -18.95
N LEU A 251 -16.94 -1.50 -17.88
CA LEU A 251 -15.52 -1.14 -17.97
C LEU A 251 -14.68 -2.33 -18.44
N ASP A 252 -13.63 -2.02 -19.22
CA ASP A 252 -12.57 -2.99 -19.50
C ASP A 252 -11.84 -3.37 -18.22
N VAL A 253 -11.54 -4.67 -18.03
CA VAL A 253 -10.94 -5.20 -16.80
C VAL A 253 -9.57 -4.59 -16.51
N ASP A 254 -8.73 -4.41 -17.52
CA ASP A 254 -7.41 -3.81 -17.35
C ASP A 254 -7.51 -2.32 -17.01
N ALA A 255 -8.48 -1.62 -17.60
CA ALA A 255 -8.75 -0.22 -17.28
C ALA A 255 -9.26 -0.08 -15.83
N ALA A 256 -10.13 -0.98 -15.37
CA ALA A 256 -10.62 -1.02 -14.00
C ALA A 256 -9.46 -1.33 -13.02
N ALA A 257 -8.67 -2.37 -13.29
CA ALA A 257 -7.55 -2.79 -12.44
C ALA A 257 -6.51 -1.68 -12.23
N ARG A 258 -6.22 -0.90 -13.28
CA ARG A 258 -5.30 0.25 -13.20
C ARG A 258 -5.79 1.38 -12.29
N LYS A 259 -7.06 1.39 -11.92
CA LYS A 259 -7.66 2.41 -11.04
C LYS A 259 -7.85 1.92 -9.61
N LEU A 260 -7.50 0.66 -9.34
CA LEU A 260 -7.48 0.09 -7.99
C LEU A 260 -6.12 0.33 -7.32
N ARG A 261 -6.14 0.43 -6.00
CA ARG A 261 -4.99 0.45 -5.09
C ARG A 261 -5.33 -0.43 -3.89
N PHE A 262 -4.32 -1.16 -3.37
CA PHE A 262 -4.37 -1.94 -2.14
C PHE A 262 -3.55 -1.28 -1.05
#